data_fa338c0566ba60433db42d68272c6503
#
_entry.id   fa338c0566ba60433db42d68272c6503
#
_cell.length_a   1.000
_cell.length_b   1.000
_cell.length_c   1.000
_cell.angle_alpha   90.00
_cell.angle_beta   90.00
_cell.angle_gamma   90.00
#
_symmetry.space_group_name_H-M   'P 1'
#
loop_
_entity.id
_entity.type
_entity.pdbx_description
1 polymer ?
#
loop_
_entity_poly.entity_id
_entity_poly.type
_entity_poly.pdbx_seq_one_letter_code
_entity_poly.pdbx_strand_id
1 'polypeptide(L)'
;MPFCKDFLWGGATAANQIEGGWQEGGKGPSEADMLSAGTHTTPRQITPDTEPGLTYPNRTASDFYHHYKKDIALMGEMGFKAYRMSIAWSRIFPTGEETEPNPAGLQFYDDVFDELKAHGIEPIVTLSHYEMPLHLVNKYNGWASREVIALFERYARTVIAHFKGKVRYYLTFNEINCGTLPLGNYMSLGIRNEGTRDFLHQVDDVQVRYQALHHQLVASACTVLAGHELDPEAKIGNMIAMMPVYPLTCNPKDMLEFQQNWRQFNWYCADVQCRGAYPYYAQSFWEKNGIHLEITNEDRETLRRGTVDFFSLSYYQTNCVTVDPNAAQASGNLLGGAKNPYLESSQWGWQVDPDGLRYTLNEIESRYDLPIIIVENGLGARDALEADGSIHDPYRIDYLQRHIRAMKQAVEEDGVDLFGYTTWGCIDLVSASTGEMAKRYGFIYVDCDDQGHGSFKRYKKDSFDWYRKVIETNGEEL
;
A
#
# COMPACT_ATOMS: atom_id res chain seq x y z
N MET A 1 -21.39 -15.53 -14.34
CA MET A 1 -20.12 -15.51 -13.59
C MET A 1 -20.05 -14.16 -12.91
N PRO A 2 -19.77 -14.10 -11.64
CA PRO A 2 -19.81 -12.85 -10.89
C PRO A 2 -18.73 -11.86 -11.36
N PHE A 3 -17.54 -12.34 -11.61
CA PHE A 3 -16.43 -11.53 -12.07
C PHE A 3 -16.26 -11.60 -13.58
N CYS A 4 -15.77 -10.54 -14.22
CA CYS A 4 -15.48 -10.53 -15.65
C CYS A 4 -14.48 -11.65 -16.02
N LYS A 5 -14.48 -12.08 -17.29
CA LYS A 5 -13.63 -13.18 -17.76
C LYS A 5 -12.14 -12.90 -17.55
N ASP A 6 -11.76 -11.63 -17.69
CA ASP A 6 -10.37 -11.17 -17.61
C ASP A 6 -10.07 -10.52 -16.24
N PHE A 7 -10.77 -10.97 -15.19
CA PHE A 7 -10.58 -10.47 -13.82
C PHE A 7 -9.16 -10.74 -13.34
N LEU A 8 -8.51 -9.71 -12.82
CA LEU A 8 -7.11 -9.75 -12.39
C LEU A 8 -6.97 -10.33 -10.98
N TRP A 9 -7.02 -11.64 -10.87
CA TRP A 9 -6.69 -12.36 -9.63
C TRP A 9 -5.19 -12.39 -9.39
N GLY A 10 -4.75 -12.11 -8.16
CA GLY A 10 -3.32 -12.19 -7.87
C GLY A 10 -2.94 -11.89 -6.43
N GLY A 11 -1.72 -11.40 -6.28
CA GLY A 11 -1.17 -11.02 -4.99
C GLY A 11 -0.33 -9.75 -5.08
N ALA A 12 0.01 -9.19 -3.93
CA ALA A 12 0.71 -7.92 -3.80
C ALA A 12 1.87 -7.99 -2.82
N THR A 13 2.93 -7.24 -3.10
CA THR A 13 4.06 -6.99 -2.20
C THR A 13 4.58 -5.57 -2.36
N ALA A 14 5.49 -5.15 -1.47
CA ALA A 14 6.23 -3.89 -1.58
C ALA A 14 7.75 -4.16 -1.62
N ALA A 15 8.49 -3.42 -2.44
CA ALA A 15 9.92 -3.60 -2.63
C ALA A 15 10.69 -3.60 -1.31
N ASN A 16 10.48 -2.59 -0.47
CA ASN A 16 11.17 -2.47 0.83
C ASN A 16 10.85 -3.61 1.82
N GLN A 17 9.73 -4.32 1.65
CA GLN A 17 9.30 -5.38 2.57
C GLN A 17 9.68 -6.78 2.09
N ILE A 18 10.05 -6.93 0.79
CA ILE A 18 10.31 -8.23 0.20
C ILE A 18 11.68 -8.38 -0.47
N GLU A 19 12.22 -7.31 -1.11
CA GLU A 19 13.37 -7.44 -1.99
C GLU A 19 14.65 -7.86 -1.27
N GLY A 20 15.04 -7.17 -0.21
CA GLY A 20 16.40 -7.29 0.29
C GLY A 20 17.42 -6.68 -0.67
N GLY A 21 18.67 -7.17 -0.66
CA GLY A 21 19.73 -6.67 -1.56
C GLY A 21 19.90 -5.15 -1.48
N TRP A 22 19.78 -4.56 -0.29
CA TRP A 22 19.60 -3.13 -0.07
C TRP A 22 20.77 -2.24 -0.52
N GLN A 23 21.96 -2.83 -0.74
CA GLN A 23 23.15 -2.16 -1.30
C GLN A 23 23.63 -2.82 -2.60
N GLU A 24 22.87 -3.80 -3.13
CA GLU A 24 23.28 -4.52 -4.32
C GLU A 24 22.78 -3.87 -5.59
N GLY A 25 23.47 -4.12 -6.71
CA GLY A 25 23.12 -3.54 -8.00
C GLY A 25 23.14 -2.01 -8.03
N GLY A 26 23.92 -1.37 -7.13
CA GLY A 26 24.02 0.09 -7.04
C GLY A 26 22.79 0.78 -6.40
N LYS A 27 21.91 0.04 -5.70
CA LYS A 27 20.79 0.63 -4.94
C LYS A 27 21.34 1.56 -3.85
N GLY A 28 20.80 2.78 -3.76
CA GLY A 28 21.02 3.67 -2.63
C GLY A 28 20.12 3.31 -1.44
N PRO A 29 20.47 3.78 -0.23
CA PRO A 29 19.60 3.58 0.94
C PRO A 29 18.30 4.36 0.78
N SER A 30 17.22 3.78 1.32
CA SER A 30 15.91 4.40 1.44
C SER A 30 15.56 4.69 2.89
N GLU A 31 14.50 5.46 3.12
CA GLU A 31 13.95 5.72 4.45
C GLU A 31 13.56 4.41 5.17
N ALA A 32 13.02 3.42 4.44
CA ALA A 32 12.65 2.12 4.98
C ALA A 32 13.87 1.33 5.52
N ASP A 33 15.06 1.53 4.92
CA ASP A 33 16.31 0.91 5.36
C ASP A 33 16.83 1.45 6.71
N MET A 34 16.23 2.58 7.19
CA MET A 34 16.53 3.23 8.46
C MET A 34 15.45 3.03 9.52
N LEU A 35 14.51 2.12 9.28
CA LEU A 35 13.53 1.68 10.27
C LEU A 35 14.01 0.42 10.98
N SER A 36 14.24 0.53 12.30
CA SER A 36 14.64 -0.63 13.11
C SER A 36 13.53 -1.68 13.20
N ALA A 37 13.86 -2.89 13.61
CA ALA A 37 12.88 -3.85 14.08
C ALA A 37 12.10 -3.29 15.29
N GLY A 38 10.83 -3.60 15.36
CA GLY A 38 9.97 -3.45 16.52
C GLY A 38 9.31 -4.79 16.84
N THR A 39 8.22 -4.75 17.60
CA THR A 39 7.37 -5.91 17.90
C THR A 39 5.93 -5.46 17.99
N HIS A 40 5.02 -6.39 18.21
CA HIS A 40 3.62 -6.07 18.52
C HIS A 40 3.43 -5.07 19.68
N THR A 41 4.38 -5.01 20.61
CA THR A 41 4.32 -4.16 21.82
C THR A 41 5.37 -3.05 21.86
N THR A 42 6.35 -3.09 20.97
CA THR A 42 7.46 -2.12 20.94
C THR A 42 7.50 -1.48 19.55
N PRO A 43 7.29 -0.16 19.42
CA PRO A 43 7.37 0.51 18.13
C PRO A 43 8.74 0.37 17.47
N ARG A 44 8.75 0.38 16.14
CA ARG A 44 9.96 0.58 15.34
C ARG A 44 10.57 1.94 15.67
N GLN A 45 11.87 2.08 15.45
CA GLN A 45 12.57 3.35 15.63
C GLN A 45 13.00 3.90 14.28
N ILE A 46 12.82 5.20 14.08
CA ILE A 46 13.35 5.97 12.97
C ILE A 46 14.76 6.40 13.36
N THR A 47 15.77 6.00 12.58
CA THR A 47 17.15 6.35 12.83
C THR A 47 17.73 7.19 11.70
N PRO A 48 18.60 8.15 11.97
CA PRO A 48 19.23 8.96 10.91
C PRO A 48 20.27 8.16 10.11
N ASP A 49 20.83 7.12 10.73
CA ASP A 49 21.85 6.23 10.19
C ASP A 49 21.76 4.87 10.89
N THR A 50 22.59 3.93 10.50
CA THR A 50 22.69 2.63 11.15
C THR A 50 23.23 2.78 12.57
N GLU A 51 22.44 2.35 13.56
CA GLU A 51 22.82 2.40 14.97
C GLU A 51 23.25 1.00 15.47
N PRO A 52 24.36 0.90 16.23
CA PRO A 52 24.79 -0.37 16.83
C PRO A 52 23.71 -0.96 17.75
N GLY A 53 23.51 -2.26 17.66
CA GLY A 53 22.53 -2.98 18.50
C GLY A 53 21.09 -2.94 18.02
N LEU A 54 20.78 -2.24 16.92
CA LEU A 54 19.49 -2.29 16.26
C LEU A 54 19.54 -3.21 15.03
N THR A 55 18.45 -3.93 14.80
CA THR A 55 18.21 -4.74 13.60
C THR A 55 17.38 -3.95 12.61
N TYR A 56 17.69 -4.04 11.31
CA TYR A 56 16.97 -3.35 10.23
C TYR A 56 16.40 -4.39 9.25
N PRO A 57 15.20 -4.90 9.50
CA PRO A 57 14.67 -6.09 8.80
C PRO A 57 14.47 -5.88 7.31
N ASN A 58 14.14 -4.65 6.87
CA ASN A 58 13.92 -4.33 5.46
C ASN A 58 15.17 -4.53 4.58
N ARG A 59 16.37 -4.53 5.16
CA ARG A 59 17.64 -4.69 4.41
C ARG A 59 17.84 -6.10 3.86
N THR A 60 17.30 -7.11 4.54
CA THR A 60 17.30 -8.51 4.11
C THR A 60 15.95 -8.91 3.58
N ALA A 61 14.90 -8.50 4.26
CA ALA A 61 13.49 -8.80 3.95
C ALA A 61 13.26 -10.30 3.68
N SER A 62 12.61 -10.66 2.58
CA SER A 62 12.42 -12.05 2.16
C SER A 62 13.40 -12.48 1.08
N ASP A 63 14.36 -11.61 0.77
CA ASP A 63 15.41 -11.84 -0.23
C ASP A 63 14.86 -12.16 -1.63
N PHE A 64 13.82 -11.45 -2.03
CA PHE A 64 13.23 -11.59 -3.37
C PHE A 64 14.25 -11.21 -4.46
N TYR A 65 15.16 -10.29 -4.20
CA TYR A 65 16.20 -9.88 -5.13
C TYR A 65 16.98 -11.07 -5.71
N HIS A 66 17.28 -12.08 -4.89
CA HIS A 66 17.95 -13.30 -5.30
C HIS A 66 17.01 -14.46 -5.66
N HIS A 67 15.73 -14.39 -5.24
CA HIS A 67 14.79 -15.51 -5.35
C HIS A 67 13.61 -15.25 -6.31
N TYR A 68 13.54 -14.09 -6.97
CA TYR A 68 12.37 -13.68 -7.77
C TYR A 68 11.91 -14.70 -8.81
N LYS A 69 12.82 -15.41 -9.49
CA LYS A 69 12.45 -16.44 -10.47
C LYS A 69 11.66 -17.59 -9.84
N LYS A 70 12.12 -18.05 -8.68
CA LYS A 70 11.42 -19.11 -7.94
C LYS A 70 10.08 -18.64 -7.39
N ASP A 71 10.05 -17.42 -6.87
CA ASP A 71 8.86 -16.83 -6.29
C ASP A 71 7.81 -16.59 -7.38
N ILE A 72 8.18 -16.06 -8.54
CA ILE A 72 7.30 -15.86 -9.69
C ILE A 72 6.80 -17.22 -10.26
N ALA A 73 7.67 -18.23 -10.32
CA ALA A 73 7.26 -19.57 -10.72
C ALA A 73 6.17 -20.15 -9.81
N LEU A 74 6.26 -19.92 -8.48
CA LEU A 74 5.21 -20.30 -7.52
C LEU A 74 3.92 -19.50 -7.72
N MET A 75 4.01 -18.20 -8.03
CA MET A 75 2.83 -17.39 -8.40
C MET A 75 2.18 -17.91 -9.68
N GLY A 76 2.97 -18.28 -10.69
CA GLY A 76 2.48 -18.90 -11.93
C GLY A 76 1.80 -20.23 -11.66
N GLU A 77 2.36 -21.08 -10.79
CA GLU A 77 1.74 -22.36 -10.36
C GLU A 77 0.41 -22.11 -9.65
N MET A 78 0.28 -21.05 -8.88
CA MET A 78 -0.97 -20.65 -8.23
C MET A 78 -2.00 -20.08 -9.22
N GLY A 79 -1.58 -19.80 -10.47
CA GLY A 79 -2.45 -19.30 -11.52
C GLY A 79 -2.69 -17.80 -11.50
N PHE A 80 -1.82 -17.00 -10.87
CA PHE A 80 -1.95 -15.55 -10.84
C PHE A 80 -2.16 -14.97 -12.24
N LYS A 81 -3.06 -14.02 -12.34
CA LYS A 81 -3.29 -13.20 -13.54
C LYS A 81 -2.61 -11.84 -13.42
N ALA A 82 -2.40 -11.38 -12.19
CA ALA A 82 -1.69 -10.14 -11.91
C ALA A 82 -0.79 -10.28 -10.67
N TYR A 83 0.30 -9.51 -10.67
CA TYR A 83 1.14 -9.34 -9.49
C TYR A 83 1.39 -7.85 -9.27
N ARG A 84 0.90 -7.35 -8.14
CA ARG A 84 1.15 -5.97 -7.75
C ARG A 84 2.45 -5.90 -6.96
N MET A 85 3.36 -5.06 -7.40
CA MET A 85 4.65 -4.82 -6.76
C MET A 85 5.01 -3.35 -6.80
N SER A 86 5.99 -2.92 -6.02
CA SER A 86 6.56 -1.58 -6.17
C SER A 86 7.96 -1.63 -6.77
N ILE A 87 8.40 -0.51 -7.35
CA ILE A 87 9.78 -0.27 -7.76
C ILE A 87 10.43 0.59 -6.67
N ALA A 88 11.58 0.16 -6.16
CA ALA A 88 12.39 0.97 -5.24
C ALA A 88 12.98 2.16 -5.99
N TRP A 89 12.53 3.39 -5.69
CA TRP A 89 13.06 4.60 -6.31
C TRP A 89 14.59 4.68 -6.20
N SER A 90 15.14 4.37 -5.03
CA SER A 90 16.58 4.38 -4.79
C SER A 90 17.36 3.28 -5.52
N ARG A 91 16.69 2.31 -6.16
CA ARG A 91 17.33 1.34 -7.05
C ARG A 91 17.50 1.91 -8.46
N ILE A 92 16.61 2.80 -8.87
CA ILE A 92 16.65 3.48 -10.18
C ILE A 92 17.48 4.76 -10.12
N PHE A 93 17.29 5.57 -9.08
CA PHE A 93 18.05 6.79 -8.81
C PHE A 93 18.55 6.72 -7.35
N PRO A 94 19.79 6.26 -7.10
CA PRO A 94 20.29 5.96 -5.76
C PRO A 94 20.18 7.08 -4.73
N THR A 95 20.33 8.33 -5.14
CA THR A 95 20.11 9.50 -4.30
C THR A 95 18.79 10.22 -4.61
N GLY A 96 18.17 9.93 -5.74
CA GLY A 96 16.99 10.62 -6.28
C GLY A 96 17.34 11.86 -7.10
N GLU A 97 18.59 12.29 -7.15
CA GLU A 97 19.02 13.52 -7.86
C GLU A 97 19.79 13.25 -9.15
N GLU A 98 20.18 12.01 -9.42
CA GLU A 98 20.94 11.68 -10.64
C GLU A 98 20.17 12.11 -11.89
N THR A 99 20.92 12.49 -12.94
CA THR A 99 20.37 12.81 -14.26
C THR A 99 20.11 11.58 -15.10
N GLU A 100 20.89 10.52 -14.86
CA GLU A 100 20.79 9.23 -15.56
C GLU A 100 20.41 8.12 -14.56
N PRO A 101 19.53 7.19 -14.95
CA PRO A 101 19.13 6.09 -14.10
C PRO A 101 20.25 5.06 -13.92
N ASN A 102 20.23 4.35 -12.80
CA ASN A 102 21.11 3.21 -12.55
C ASN A 102 20.73 2.03 -13.48
N PRO A 103 21.61 1.66 -14.43
CA PRO A 103 21.27 0.61 -15.40
C PRO A 103 21.09 -0.77 -14.77
N ALA A 104 21.78 -1.07 -13.66
CA ALA A 104 21.60 -2.34 -12.96
C ALA A 104 20.24 -2.43 -12.25
N GLY A 105 19.71 -1.30 -11.78
CA GLY A 105 18.36 -1.23 -11.22
C GLY A 105 17.29 -1.44 -12.27
N LEU A 106 17.42 -0.80 -13.44
CA LEU A 106 16.51 -1.03 -14.56
C LEU A 106 16.54 -2.48 -15.04
N GLN A 107 17.73 -3.08 -15.18
CA GLN A 107 17.90 -4.47 -15.63
C GLN A 107 17.25 -5.45 -14.65
N PHE A 108 17.36 -5.23 -13.33
CA PHE A 108 16.70 -6.09 -12.34
C PHE A 108 15.18 -6.13 -12.56
N TYR A 109 14.54 -4.98 -12.76
CA TYR A 109 13.10 -4.96 -13.01
C TYR A 109 12.73 -5.44 -14.41
N ASP A 110 13.60 -5.25 -15.43
CA ASP A 110 13.42 -5.90 -16.73
C ASP A 110 13.33 -7.41 -16.60
N ASP A 111 14.28 -8.01 -15.85
CA ASP A 111 14.32 -9.45 -15.62
C ASP A 111 13.09 -9.94 -14.84
N VAL A 112 12.62 -9.17 -13.84
CA VAL A 112 11.39 -9.48 -13.08
C VAL A 112 10.15 -9.44 -13.98
N PHE A 113 10.00 -8.40 -14.81
CA PHE A 113 8.83 -8.29 -15.68
C PHE A 113 8.84 -9.32 -16.81
N ASP A 114 10.00 -9.66 -17.34
CA ASP A 114 10.13 -10.71 -18.36
C ASP A 114 9.77 -12.09 -17.78
N GLU A 115 10.17 -12.37 -16.52
CA GLU A 115 9.77 -13.60 -15.80
C GLU A 115 8.25 -13.62 -15.54
N LEU A 116 7.65 -12.52 -15.10
CA LEU A 116 6.19 -12.41 -14.92
C LEU A 116 5.45 -12.70 -16.23
N LYS A 117 5.88 -12.08 -17.33
CA LYS A 117 5.30 -12.32 -18.66
C LYS A 117 5.45 -13.77 -19.14
N ALA A 118 6.58 -14.41 -18.86
CA ALA A 118 6.79 -15.82 -19.19
C ALA A 118 5.77 -16.74 -18.49
N HIS A 119 5.26 -16.32 -17.34
CA HIS A 119 4.21 -17.00 -16.59
C HIS A 119 2.79 -16.47 -16.88
N GLY A 120 2.62 -15.52 -17.80
CA GLY A 120 1.31 -14.92 -18.14
C GLY A 120 0.73 -14.05 -17.04
N ILE A 121 1.58 -13.46 -16.19
CA ILE A 121 1.20 -12.59 -15.07
C ILE A 121 1.38 -11.14 -15.47
N GLU A 122 0.31 -10.34 -15.37
CA GLU A 122 0.34 -8.89 -15.62
C GLU A 122 0.94 -8.16 -14.42
N PRO A 123 1.99 -7.34 -14.60
CA PRO A 123 2.53 -6.51 -13.52
C PRO A 123 1.65 -5.29 -13.28
N ILE A 124 1.35 -5.01 -12.00
CA ILE A 124 0.74 -3.77 -11.52
C ILE A 124 1.81 -3.06 -10.68
N VAL A 125 2.30 -1.92 -11.13
CA VAL A 125 3.49 -1.29 -10.56
C VAL A 125 3.13 -0.07 -9.72
N THR A 126 3.46 -0.10 -8.43
CA THR A 126 3.42 1.08 -7.56
C THR A 126 4.76 1.82 -7.66
N LEU A 127 4.74 3.08 -8.07
CA LEU A 127 5.94 3.88 -8.24
C LEU A 127 6.60 4.26 -6.91
N SER A 128 5.81 4.53 -5.88
CA SER A 128 6.33 4.80 -4.53
C SER A 128 5.50 4.08 -3.47
N HIS A 129 6.15 3.17 -2.72
CA HIS A 129 5.52 2.42 -1.65
C HIS A 129 6.31 2.58 -0.36
N TYR A 130 6.21 3.77 0.26
CA TYR A 130 6.87 4.08 1.53
C TYR A 130 8.40 3.86 1.47
N GLU A 131 9.00 4.30 0.36
CA GLU A 131 10.41 4.04 0.07
C GLU A 131 11.04 5.20 -0.72
N MET A 132 11.23 6.34 -0.03
CA MET A 132 11.95 7.48 -0.59
C MET A 132 13.48 7.29 -0.46
N PRO A 133 14.30 7.70 -1.45
CA PRO A 133 15.76 7.78 -1.27
C PRO A 133 16.13 8.58 -0.02
N LEU A 134 16.95 7.98 0.86
CA LEU A 134 17.33 8.60 2.14
C LEU A 134 17.99 9.96 1.97
N HIS A 135 18.70 10.15 0.87
CA HIS A 135 19.29 11.45 0.53
C HIS A 135 18.25 12.56 0.44
N LEU A 136 17.08 12.28 -0.16
CA LEU A 136 15.99 13.25 -0.29
C LEU A 136 15.34 13.54 1.08
N VAL A 137 15.23 12.54 1.94
CA VAL A 137 14.79 12.72 3.34
C VAL A 137 15.75 13.67 4.06
N ASN A 138 17.05 13.43 3.97
CA ASN A 138 18.06 14.20 4.68
C ASN A 138 18.24 15.62 4.14
N LYS A 139 18.21 15.80 2.82
CA LYS A 139 18.48 17.09 2.17
C LYS A 139 17.25 17.99 2.10
N TYR A 140 16.09 17.42 1.81
CA TYR A 140 14.86 18.16 1.50
C TYR A 140 13.78 18.02 2.57
N ASN A 141 14.01 17.21 3.61
CA ASN A 141 12.98 16.75 4.53
C ASN A 141 11.79 16.11 3.77
N GLY A 142 12.11 15.25 2.81
CA GLY A 142 11.14 14.56 1.99
C GLY A 142 10.27 15.52 1.18
N TRP A 143 8.98 15.23 1.13
CA TRP A 143 7.97 16.00 0.40
C TRP A 143 7.72 17.40 0.96
N ALA A 144 8.34 17.78 2.10
CA ALA A 144 8.26 19.16 2.59
C ALA A 144 8.84 20.17 1.57
N SER A 145 9.81 19.76 0.74
CA SER A 145 10.33 20.57 -0.34
C SER A 145 9.59 20.34 -1.66
N ARG A 146 9.19 21.43 -2.31
CA ARG A 146 8.57 21.41 -3.64
C ARG A 146 9.49 20.83 -4.73
N GLU A 147 10.80 20.91 -4.55
CA GLU A 147 11.79 20.40 -5.50
C GLU A 147 11.65 18.90 -5.75
N VAL A 148 11.13 18.16 -4.78
CA VAL A 148 10.92 16.71 -4.88
C VAL A 148 9.87 16.34 -5.95
N ILE A 149 8.96 17.25 -6.30
CA ILE A 149 7.98 17.05 -7.39
C ILE A 149 8.71 16.74 -8.71
N ALA A 150 9.68 17.59 -9.10
CA ALA A 150 10.41 17.40 -10.36
C ALA A 150 11.32 16.17 -10.34
N LEU A 151 11.88 15.83 -9.17
CA LEU A 151 12.71 14.63 -9.00
C LEU A 151 11.87 13.36 -9.16
N PHE A 152 10.69 13.34 -8.57
CA PHE A 152 9.76 12.21 -8.71
C PHE A 152 9.21 12.10 -10.14
N GLU A 153 8.86 13.23 -10.78
CA GLU A 153 8.40 13.21 -12.18
C GLU A 153 9.47 12.62 -13.09
N ARG A 154 10.75 12.99 -12.91
CA ARG A 154 11.88 12.39 -13.66
C ARG A 154 11.93 10.88 -13.46
N TYR A 155 11.83 10.42 -12.22
CA TYR A 155 11.79 8.99 -11.90
C TYR A 155 10.62 8.30 -12.59
N ALA A 156 9.41 8.82 -12.43
CA ALA A 156 8.19 8.26 -13.01
C ALA A 156 8.28 8.19 -14.55
N ARG A 157 8.73 9.28 -15.20
CA ARG A 157 8.95 9.32 -16.65
C ARG A 157 9.95 8.26 -17.11
N THR A 158 11.05 8.09 -16.38
CA THR A 158 12.08 7.08 -16.69
C THR A 158 11.49 5.68 -16.62
N VAL A 159 10.78 5.36 -15.56
CA VAL A 159 10.17 4.04 -15.32
C VAL A 159 9.12 3.74 -16.40
N ILE A 160 8.19 4.66 -16.64
CA ILE A 160 7.10 4.45 -17.61
C ILE A 160 7.66 4.32 -19.05
N ALA A 161 8.62 5.17 -19.43
CA ALA A 161 9.23 5.11 -20.74
C ALA A 161 10.03 3.81 -20.97
N HIS A 162 10.80 3.38 -19.95
CA HIS A 162 11.63 2.18 -20.05
C HIS A 162 10.81 0.89 -20.12
N PHE A 163 9.76 0.77 -19.29
CA PHE A 163 8.93 -0.43 -19.22
C PHE A 163 7.69 -0.39 -20.12
N LYS A 164 7.62 0.56 -21.04
CA LYS A 164 6.56 0.63 -22.05
C LYS A 164 6.37 -0.71 -22.76
N GLY A 165 5.12 -1.17 -22.83
CA GLY A 165 4.75 -2.46 -23.39
C GLY A 165 5.07 -3.69 -22.51
N LYS A 166 5.76 -3.50 -21.35
CA LYS A 166 5.93 -4.51 -20.31
C LYS A 166 4.93 -4.33 -19.17
N VAL A 167 4.64 -3.10 -18.77
CA VAL A 167 3.75 -2.73 -17.69
C VAL A 167 2.62 -1.86 -18.24
N ARG A 168 1.38 -2.24 -17.95
CA ARG A 168 0.19 -1.49 -18.35
C ARG A 168 -0.41 -0.68 -17.19
N TYR A 169 -0.36 -1.20 -15.96
CA TYR A 169 -1.02 -0.60 -14.81
C TYR A 169 0.01 -0.02 -13.84
N TYR A 170 -0.14 1.27 -13.54
CA TYR A 170 0.69 1.97 -12.57
C TYR A 170 -0.15 2.59 -11.46
N LEU A 171 0.37 2.58 -10.23
CA LEU A 171 -0.14 3.32 -9.08
C LEU A 171 0.90 4.37 -8.69
N THR A 172 0.48 5.60 -8.48
CA THR A 172 1.43 6.69 -8.20
C THR A 172 2.09 6.54 -6.85
N PHE A 173 1.30 6.48 -5.79
CA PHE A 173 1.75 6.35 -4.39
C PHE A 173 0.90 5.34 -3.66
N ASN A 174 1.54 4.49 -2.85
CA ASN A 174 0.81 3.61 -1.94
C ASN A 174 0.14 4.42 -0.84
N GLU A 175 -1.14 4.17 -0.59
CA GLU A 175 -1.91 4.73 0.53
C GLU A 175 -1.61 6.21 0.80
N ILE A 176 -1.66 7.03 -0.26
CA ILE A 176 -1.29 8.46 -0.20
C ILE A 176 -2.01 9.22 0.92
N ASN A 177 -3.21 8.77 1.28
CA ASN A 177 -4.01 9.35 2.34
C ASN A 177 -3.43 9.13 3.76
N CYS A 178 -2.46 8.23 3.94
CA CYS A 178 -1.69 8.15 5.19
C CYS A 178 -0.96 9.46 5.51
N GLY A 179 -0.61 10.27 4.49
CA GLY A 179 -0.09 11.62 4.67
C GLY A 179 -1.01 12.60 5.40
N THR A 180 -2.30 12.27 5.59
CA THR A 180 -3.22 13.06 6.43
C THR A 180 -3.02 12.82 7.93
N LEU A 181 -2.26 11.81 8.32
CA LEU A 181 -2.01 11.40 9.71
C LEU A 181 -0.57 11.69 10.13
N PRO A 182 -0.30 11.97 11.43
CA PRO A 182 1.06 12.15 11.93
C PRO A 182 2.01 10.98 11.62
N LEU A 183 1.50 9.74 11.64
CA LEU A 183 2.25 8.55 11.25
C LEU A 183 2.80 8.64 9.81
N GLY A 184 2.08 9.28 8.92
CA GLY A 184 2.48 9.48 7.53
C GLY A 184 3.66 10.43 7.33
N ASN A 185 4.07 11.21 8.32
CA ASN A 185 5.22 12.11 8.19
C ASN A 185 6.45 11.36 7.64
N TYR A 186 6.92 10.34 8.32
CA TYR A 186 8.09 9.58 7.87
C TYR A 186 7.71 8.59 6.76
N MET A 187 6.74 7.73 7.03
CA MET A 187 6.40 6.59 6.16
C MET A 187 5.94 7.01 4.75
N SER A 188 5.05 8.00 4.66
CA SER A 188 4.43 8.42 3.38
C SER A 188 5.13 9.63 2.75
N LEU A 189 5.61 10.55 3.59
CA LEU A 189 6.08 11.86 3.15
C LEU A 189 7.60 12.04 3.29
N GLY A 190 8.32 11.08 3.87
CA GLY A 190 9.76 11.19 4.10
C GLY A 190 10.14 12.36 5.01
N ILE A 191 9.23 12.83 5.87
CA ILE A 191 9.45 13.93 6.79
C ILE A 191 10.01 13.38 8.11
N ARG A 192 11.16 13.87 8.51
CA ARG A 192 11.77 13.56 9.80
C ARG A 192 11.89 14.81 10.65
N ASN A 193 10.82 15.15 11.36
CA ASN A 193 10.82 16.27 12.29
C ASN A 193 11.81 16.05 13.44
N GLU A 194 12.46 17.13 13.91
CA GLU A 194 13.39 17.07 15.02
C GLU A 194 12.74 16.45 16.27
N GLY A 195 13.44 15.55 16.93
CA GLY A 195 12.93 14.81 18.08
C GLY A 195 12.10 13.57 17.75
N THR A 196 11.78 13.31 16.48
CA THR A 196 11.10 12.08 16.06
C THR A 196 12.05 10.90 16.14
N ARG A 197 11.64 9.86 16.88
CA ARG A 197 12.32 8.57 16.95
C ARG A 197 11.34 7.40 16.93
N ASP A 198 10.23 7.50 17.62
CA ASP A 198 9.16 6.49 17.63
C ASP A 198 8.38 6.57 16.32
N PHE A 199 8.29 5.44 15.62
CA PHE A 199 7.58 5.34 14.34
C PHE A 199 6.07 5.60 14.47
N LEU A 200 5.46 5.21 15.60
CA LEU A 200 4.01 5.38 15.82
C LEU A 200 3.67 6.75 16.41
N HIS A 201 4.60 7.35 17.17
CA HIS A 201 4.40 8.62 17.89
C HIS A 201 5.40 9.68 17.42
N GLN A 202 5.18 10.14 16.19
CA GLN A 202 6.06 11.11 15.55
C GLN A 202 5.74 12.55 15.99
N VAL A 203 6.77 13.38 16.08
CA VAL A 203 6.57 14.83 16.21
C VAL A 203 5.89 15.34 14.93
N ASP A 204 4.80 16.07 15.07
CA ASP A 204 3.97 16.51 13.95
C ASP A 204 3.92 18.02 13.83
N ASP A 205 4.16 18.53 12.63
CA ASP A 205 3.82 19.87 12.18
C ASP A 205 2.75 19.74 11.10
N VAL A 206 1.51 19.98 11.46
CA VAL A 206 0.35 19.82 10.58
C VAL A 206 0.44 20.70 9.32
N GLN A 207 1.02 21.91 9.43
CA GLN A 207 1.22 22.81 8.28
C GLN A 207 2.21 22.19 7.28
N VAL A 208 3.37 21.74 7.76
CA VAL A 208 4.40 21.12 6.92
C VAL A 208 3.86 19.82 6.30
N ARG A 209 3.18 19.00 7.07
CA ARG A 209 2.64 17.73 6.61
C ARG A 209 1.60 17.90 5.49
N TYR A 210 0.66 18.84 5.63
CA TYR A 210 -0.35 19.07 4.58
C TYR A 210 0.23 19.77 3.35
N GLN A 211 1.25 20.62 3.51
CA GLN A 211 1.99 21.17 2.36
C GLN A 211 2.75 20.08 1.61
N ALA A 212 3.40 19.17 2.32
CA ALA A 212 4.09 18.02 1.75
C ALA A 212 3.11 17.08 1.01
N LEU A 213 1.96 16.81 1.60
CA LEU A 213 0.90 16.03 0.95
C LEU A 213 0.39 16.71 -0.31
N HIS A 214 0.28 18.05 -0.32
CA HIS A 214 -0.05 18.80 -1.53
C HIS A 214 1.00 18.59 -2.64
N HIS A 215 2.30 18.64 -2.31
CA HIS A 215 3.37 18.38 -3.28
C HIS A 215 3.28 16.96 -3.84
N GLN A 216 2.97 15.97 -2.99
CA GLN A 216 2.81 14.58 -3.41
C GLN A 216 1.58 14.39 -4.32
N LEU A 217 0.47 15.08 -4.05
CA LEU A 217 -0.72 15.08 -4.90
C LEU A 217 -0.44 15.71 -6.28
N VAL A 218 0.33 16.82 -6.32
CA VAL A 218 0.78 17.42 -7.59
C VAL A 218 1.68 16.46 -8.35
N ALA A 219 2.65 15.82 -7.69
CA ALA A 219 3.52 14.82 -8.32
C ALA A 219 2.73 13.62 -8.86
N SER A 220 1.66 13.20 -8.18
CA SER A 220 0.73 12.18 -8.68
C SER A 220 0.08 12.61 -10.00
N ALA A 221 -0.43 13.84 -10.07
CA ALA A 221 -1.03 14.37 -11.29
C ALA A 221 -0.01 14.55 -12.44
N CYS A 222 1.22 15.00 -12.15
CA CYS A 222 2.32 15.03 -13.12
C CYS A 222 2.60 13.64 -13.69
N THR A 223 2.57 12.61 -12.83
CA THR A 223 2.79 11.22 -13.24
C THR A 223 1.69 10.74 -14.19
N VAL A 224 0.43 11.06 -13.93
CA VAL A 224 -0.68 10.71 -14.83
C VAL A 224 -0.48 11.34 -16.22
N LEU A 225 -0.17 12.64 -16.24
CA LEU A 225 0.07 13.37 -17.49
C LEU A 225 1.27 12.79 -18.27
N ALA A 226 2.37 12.51 -17.55
CA ALA A 226 3.57 11.91 -18.15
C ALA A 226 3.29 10.50 -18.68
N GLY A 227 2.51 9.70 -17.94
CA GLY A 227 2.14 8.36 -18.35
C GLY A 227 1.38 8.36 -19.67
N HIS A 228 0.32 9.17 -19.77
CA HIS A 228 -0.48 9.26 -20.99
C HIS A 228 0.31 9.83 -22.19
N GLU A 229 1.29 10.73 -21.94
CA GLU A 229 2.19 11.23 -22.97
C GLU A 229 3.15 10.16 -23.50
N LEU A 230 3.76 9.39 -22.60
CA LEU A 230 4.83 8.43 -22.93
C LEU A 230 4.27 7.09 -23.41
N ASP A 231 3.19 6.63 -22.82
CA ASP A 231 2.53 5.38 -23.17
C ASP A 231 1.00 5.52 -23.12
N PRO A 232 0.33 5.75 -24.25
CA PRO A 232 -1.13 5.89 -24.32
C PRO A 232 -1.91 4.65 -23.83
N GLU A 233 -1.29 3.48 -23.80
CA GLU A 233 -1.90 2.24 -23.30
C GLU A 233 -1.78 2.10 -21.76
N ALA A 234 -0.89 2.88 -21.13
CA ALA A 234 -0.74 2.87 -19.68
C ALA A 234 -2.01 3.37 -18.99
N LYS A 235 -2.37 2.71 -17.91
CA LYS A 235 -3.45 3.08 -17.00
C LYS A 235 -2.85 3.45 -15.65
N ILE A 236 -3.17 4.64 -15.17
CA ILE A 236 -2.58 5.19 -13.94
C ILE A 236 -3.66 5.38 -12.91
N GLY A 237 -3.56 4.64 -11.80
CA GLY A 237 -4.50 4.70 -10.68
C GLY A 237 -3.94 5.44 -9.47
N ASN A 238 -4.86 5.80 -8.58
CA ASN A 238 -4.51 6.14 -7.21
C ASN A 238 -4.32 4.86 -6.37
N MET A 239 -3.94 5.02 -5.11
CA MET A 239 -4.05 3.95 -4.13
C MET A 239 -4.38 4.56 -2.75
N ILE A 240 -5.53 4.19 -2.23
CA ILE A 240 -6.11 4.73 -0.99
C ILE A 240 -6.21 3.64 0.07
N ALA A 241 -5.68 3.90 1.27
CA ALA A 241 -5.99 3.09 2.44
C ALA A 241 -7.47 3.31 2.81
N MET A 242 -8.34 2.40 2.43
CA MET A 242 -9.73 2.49 2.84
C MET A 242 -9.89 1.95 4.26
N MET A 243 -10.15 2.87 5.18
CA MET A 243 -10.43 2.57 6.59
C MET A 243 -11.81 3.08 6.95
N PRO A 244 -12.84 2.33 6.54
CA PRO A 244 -14.20 2.72 6.81
C PRO A 244 -14.48 2.64 8.31
N VAL A 245 -15.23 3.61 8.78
CA VAL A 245 -15.75 3.63 10.15
C VAL A 245 -17.26 3.64 10.10
N TYR A 246 -17.90 3.21 11.19
CA TYR A 246 -19.34 3.32 11.40
C TYR A 246 -19.63 4.26 12.57
N PRO A 247 -20.78 4.93 12.60
CA PRO A 247 -21.24 5.56 13.83
C PRO A 247 -21.55 4.46 14.85
N LEU A 248 -20.98 4.54 16.06
CA LEU A 248 -21.22 3.50 17.08
C LEU A 248 -22.69 3.41 17.49
N THR A 249 -23.39 4.54 17.45
CA THR A 249 -24.81 4.63 17.78
C THR A 249 -25.57 5.47 16.74
N CYS A 250 -26.91 5.44 16.82
CA CYS A 250 -27.75 6.33 16.04
C CYS A 250 -27.77 7.79 16.55
N ASN A 251 -26.92 8.17 17.49
CA ASN A 251 -26.78 9.56 17.93
C ASN A 251 -26.37 10.44 16.75
N PRO A 252 -27.10 11.54 16.44
CA PRO A 252 -26.70 12.45 15.35
C PRO A 252 -25.28 13.01 15.44
N LYS A 253 -24.71 13.11 16.65
CA LYS A 253 -23.32 13.51 16.82
C LYS A 253 -22.33 12.43 16.37
N ASP A 254 -22.62 11.15 16.60
CA ASP A 254 -21.83 10.04 16.07
C ASP A 254 -21.88 10.01 14.53
N MET A 255 -23.03 10.33 13.95
CA MET A 255 -23.16 10.47 12.48
C MET A 255 -22.33 11.61 11.91
N LEU A 256 -22.19 12.72 12.63
CA LEU A 256 -21.31 13.84 12.22
C LEU A 256 -19.83 13.46 12.32
N GLU A 257 -19.43 12.77 13.39
CA GLU A 257 -18.06 12.23 13.54
C GLU A 257 -17.73 11.22 12.42
N PHE A 258 -18.65 10.29 12.14
CA PHE A 258 -18.55 9.37 11.01
C PHE A 258 -18.30 10.12 9.69
N GLN A 259 -19.14 11.11 9.37
CA GLN A 259 -19.00 11.86 8.13
C GLN A 259 -17.67 12.63 8.05
N GLN A 260 -17.21 13.21 9.17
CA GLN A 260 -15.93 13.93 9.21
C GLN A 260 -14.75 12.99 9.01
N ASN A 261 -14.76 11.83 9.67
CA ASN A 261 -13.71 10.83 9.52
C ASN A 261 -13.57 10.37 8.06
N TRP A 262 -14.69 10.00 7.42
CA TRP A 262 -14.70 9.62 6.02
C TRP A 262 -14.14 10.71 5.11
N ARG A 263 -14.53 11.98 5.33
CA ARG A 263 -14.04 13.12 4.55
C ARG A 263 -12.54 13.34 4.70
N GLN A 264 -12.04 13.27 5.92
CA GLN A 264 -10.64 13.60 6.21
C GLN A 264 -9.68 12.50 5.80
N PHE A 265 -10.03 11.25 6.01
CA PHE A 265 -9.15 10.13 5.74
C PHE A 265 -9.43 9.46 4.38
N ASN A 266 -10.65 8.99 4.16
CA ASN A 266 -10.93 8.20 2.96
C ASN A 266 -11.07 9.08 1.70
N TRP A 267 -11.68 10.26 1.78
CA TRP A 267 -12.04 11.05 0.60
C TRP A 267 -11.11 12.20 0.25
N TYR A 268 -10.37 12.79 1.20
CA TYR A 268 -9.58 14.00 0.96
C TYR A 268 -8.61 13.85 -0.22
N CYS A 269 -7.74 12.85 -0.18
CA CYS A 269 -6.80 12.59 -1.26
C CYS A 269 -7.48 11.99 -2.50
N ALA A 270 -8.43 11.09 -2.29
CA ALA A 270 -9.17 10.45 -3.38
C ALA A 270 -9.93 11.49 -4.23
N ASP A 271 -10.60 12.47 -3.61
CA ASP A 271 -11.28 13.55 -4.34
C ASP A 271 -10.31 14.35 -5.20
N VAL A 272 -9.11 14.65 -4.70
CA VAL A 272 -8.10 15.39 -5.47
C VAL A 272 -7.63 14.56 -6.67
N GLN A 273 -7.32 13.29 -6.47
CA GLN A 273 -6.80 12.43 -7.54
C GLN A 273 -7.86 12.05 -8.58
N CYS A 274 -9.11 11.82 -8.15
CA CYS A 274 -10.19 11.42 -9.06
C CYS A 274 -10.92 12.59 -9.70
N ARG A 275 -10.99 13.76 -9.05
CA ARG A 275 -11.76 14.94 -9.51
C ARG A 275 -10.89 16.12 -9.92
N GLY A 276 -9.60 16.07 -9.65
CA GLY A 276 -8.64 17.11 -10.02
C GLY A 276 -8.75 18.41 -9.22
N ALA A 277 -9.44 18.38 -8.07
CA ALA A 277 -9.62 19.55 -7.22
C ALA A 277 -9.86 19.16 -5.76
N TYR A 278 -9.45 20.06 -4.86
CA TYR A 278 -9.78 19.88 -3.44
C TYR A 278 -11.28 19.92 -3.20
N PRO A 279 -11.80 19.05 -2.32
CA PRO A 279 -13.22 19.01 -2.01
C PRO A 279 -13.68 20.28 -1.26
N TYR A 280 -14.97 20.59 -1.34
CA TYR A 280 -15.55 21.81 -0.77
C TYR A 280 -15.28 22.00 0.74
N TYR A 281 -15.11 20.90 1.48
CA TYR A 281 -14.87 20.94 2.93
C TYR A 281 -13.37 21.20 3.29
N ALA A 282 -12.47 21.12 2.31
CA ALA A 282 -11.03 21.26 2.56
C ALA A 282 -10.68 22.65 3.12
N GLN A 283 -11.25 23.71 2.57
CA GLN A 283 -10.98 25.09 3.03
C GLN A 283 -11.33 25.28 4.51
N SER A 284 -12.53 24.86 4.92
CA SER A 284 -12.96 24.96 6.33
C SER A 284 -12.11 24.08 7.26
N PHE A 285 -11.66 22.93 6.77
CA PHE A 285 -10.75 22.07 7.51
C PHE A 285 -9.38 22.74 7.69
N TRP A 286 -8.81 23.35 6.66
CA TRP A 286 -7.54 24.07 6.74
C TRP A 286 -7.62 25.24 7.73
N GLU A 287 -8.63 26.08 7.60
CA GLU A 287 -8.85 27.22 8.49
C GLU A 287 -8.96 26.80 9.96
N LYS A 288 -9.73 25.75 10.25
CA LYS A 288 -9.91 25.19 11.60
C LYS A 288 -8.59 24.67 12.21
N ASN A 289 -7.68 24.18 11.39
CA ASN A 289 -6.41 23.60 11.83
C ASN A 289 -5.20 24.52 11.63
N GLY A 290 -5.40 25.76 11.20
CA GLY A 290 -4.33 26.73 10.95
C GLY A 290 -3.42 26.37 9.79
N ILE A 291 -3.95 25.66 8.78
CA ILE A 291 -3.22 25.21 7.61
C ILE A 291 -3.36 26.25 6.49
N HIS A 292 -2.24 26.66 5.93
CA HIS A 292 -2.17 27.66 4.85
C HIS A 292 -1.36 27.06 3.68
N LEU A 293 -2.02 26.36 2.75
CA LEU A 293 -1.35 25.73 1.63
C LEU A 293 -0.94 26.74 0.55
N GLU A 294 0.30 26.67 0.13
CA GLU A 294 0.79 27.34 -1.08
C GLU A 294 0.42 26.51 -2.30
N ILE A 295 -0.68 26.87 -2.95
CA ILE A 295 -1.21 26.22 -4.15
C ILE A 295 -1.14 27.22 -5.32
N THR A 296 -0.26 26.95 -6.27
CA THR A 296 -0.12 27.82 -7.46
C THR A 296 -1.25 27.59 -8.47
N ASN A 297 -1.38 28.50 -9.44
CA ASN A 297 -2.32 28.29 -10.56
C ASN A 297 -1.90 27.11 -11.43
N GLU A 298 -0.60 26.87 -11.56
CA GLU A 298 -0.05 25.71 -12.27
C GLU A 298 -0.41 24.39 -11.57
N ASP A 299 -0.32 24.35 -10.22
CA ASP A 299 -0.76 23.18 -9.45
C ASP A 299 -2.24 22.86 -9.70
N ARG A 300 -3.10 23.89 -9.66
CA ARG A 300 -4.53 23.71 -9.91
C ARG A 300 -4.80 23.14 -11.30
N GLU A 301 -4.10 23.63 -12.31
CA GLU A 301 -4.25 23.13 -13.69
C GLU A 301 -3.69 21.73 -13.83
N THR A 302 -2.54 21.43 -13.22
CA THR A 302 -1.93 20.09 -13.21
C THR A 302 -2.85 19.08 -12.54
N LEU A 303 -3.39 19.38 -11.36
CA LEU A 303 -4.35 18.53 -10.66
C LEU A 303 -5.60 18.28 -11.51
N ARG A 304 -6.16 19.34 -12.11
CA ARG A 304 -7.37 19.26 -12.95
C ARG A 304 -7.21 18.34 -14.15
N ARG A 305 -6.01 18.31 -14.77
CA ARG A 305 -5.72 17.53 -15.96
C ARG A 305 -5.20 16.14 -15.67
N GLY A 306 -4.55 15.95 -14.52
CA GLY A 306 -3.88 14.73 -14.13
C GLY A 306 -4.73 13.84 -13.22
N THR A 307 -6.01 13.66 -13.54
CA THR A 307 -6.90 12.74 -12.83
C THR A 307 -6.62 11.28 -13.23
N VAL A 308 -6.81 10.36 -12.28
CA VAL A 308 -6.51 8.94 -12.45
C VAL A 308 -7.51 8.21 -13.34
N ASP A 309 -7.07 7.09 -13.96
CA ASP A 309 -7.88 6.26 -14.85
C ASP A 309 -8.76 5.24 -14.13
N PHE A 310 -8.37 4.82 -12.92
CA PHE A 310 -9.08 3.84 -12.10
C PHE A 310 -8.81 4.09 -10.62
N PHE A 311 -9.70 3.57 -9.78
CA PHE A 311 -9.56 3.64 -8.33
C PHE A 311 -8.93 2.36 -7.79
N SER A 312 -7.91 2.46 -6.94
CA SER A 312 -7.40 1.30 -6.22
C SER A 312 -7.37 1.52 -4.71
N LEU A 313 -7.54 0.42 -3.97
CA LEU A 313 -7.64 0.48 -2.53
C LEU A 313 -6.92 -0.68 -1.83
N SER A 314 -6.51 -0.42 -0.58
CA SER A 314 -6.32 -1.44 0.45
C SER A 314 -7.53 -1.48 1.36
N TYR A 315 -7.85 -2.69 1.85
CA TYR A 315 -8.91 -2.91 2.82
C TYR A 315 -8.53 -4.03 3.79
N TYR A 316 -8.53 -3.75 5.08
CA TYR A 316 -8.15 -4.74 6.09
C TYR A 316 -9.14 -4.86 7.23
N GLN A 317 -9.75 -3.76 7.67
CA GLN A 317 -10.57 -3.67 8.86
C GLN A 317 -11.51 -2.47 8.85
N THR A 318 -12.49 -2.47 9.73
CA THR A 318 -13.34 -1.32 10.07
C THR A 318 -13.28 -1.03 11.56
N ASN A 319 -13.66 0.19 11.93
CA ASN A 319 -13.83 0.60 13.33
C ASN A 319 -15.14 1.37 13.48
N CYS A 320 -15.48 1.77 14.72
CA CYS A 320 -16.54 2.73 14.98
C CYS A 320 -15.97 4.07 15.46
N VAL A 321 -16.76 5.12 15.29
CA VAL A 321 -16.51 6.44 15.87
C VAL A 321 -17.70 6.85 16.72
N THR A 322 -17.44 7.59 17.81
CA THR A 322 -18.46 8.06 18.73
C THR A 322 -17.98 9.26 19.53
N VAL A 323 -18.89 10.09 19.96
CA VAL A 323 -18.62 11.19 20.91
C VAL A 323 -18.59 10.73 22.37
N ASP A 324 -18.89 9.45 22.67
CA ASP A 324 -18.78 8.89 24.00
C ASP A 324 -17.31 8.60 24.35
N PRO A 325 -16.71 9.34 25.30
CA PRO A 325 -15.32 9.14 25.67
C PRO A 325 -15.06 7.82 26.42
N ASN A 326 -16.12 7.13 26.87
CA ASN A 326 -16.03 5.87 27.62
C ASN A 326 -16.24 4.63 26.72
N ALA A 327 -16.42 4.82 25.43
CA ALA A 327 -16.61 3.71 24.51
C ALA A 327 -15.40 2.76 24.51
N ALA A 328 -15.67 1.45 24.46
CA ALA A 328 -14.61 0.45 24.34
C ALA A 328 -13.83 0.66 23.04
N GLN A 329 -12.50 0.67 23.15
CA GLN A 329 -11.62 0.86 22.01
C GLN A 329 -11.29 -0.47 21.34
N ALA A 330 -11.21 -0.45 20.01
CA ALA A 330 -10.63 -1.54 19.25
C ALA A 330 -9.11 -1.58 19.47
N SER A 331 -8.55 -2.77 19.57
CA SER A 331 -7.10 -2.94 19.57
C SER A 331 -6.63 -3.01 18.12
N GLY A 332 -5.66 -2.19 17.76
CA GLY A 332 -5.04 -2.20 16.45
C GLY A 332 -3.74 -1.43 16.53
N ASN A 333 -2.74 -1.84 15.76
CA ASN A 333 -1.40 -1.29 15.91
C ASN A 333 -1.12 0.00 15.11
N LEU A 334 -1.99 0.41 14.20
CA LEU A 334 -1.79 1.61 13.39
C LEU A 334 -2.89 2.66 13.57
N LEU A 335 -4.15 2.26 13.60
CA LEU A 335 -5.27 3.17 13.66
C LEU A 335 -6.30 2.64 14.68
N GLY A 336 -6.51 3.41 15.73
CA GLY A 336 -7.50 3.16 16.76
C GLY A 336 -8.92 3.52 16.32
N GLY A 337 -9.88 3.28 17.20
CA GLY A 337 -11.29 3.61 17.01
C GLY A 337 -12.13 2.89 18.03
N ALA A 338 -13.40 3.23 18.15
CA ALA A 338 -14.30 2.50 19.02
C ALA A 338 -14.56 1.09 18.46
N LYS A 339 -14.64 0.11 19.36
CA LYS A 339 -14.89 -1.29 18.99
C LYS A 339 -16.31 -1.46 18.46
N ASN A 340 -16.44 -2.07 17.29
CA ASN A 340 -17.74 -2.53 16.80
C ASN A 340 -18.16 -3.79 17.60
N PRO A 341 -19.31 -3.76 18.30
CA PRO A 341 -19.74 -4.87 19.16
C PRO A 341 -20.15 -6.13 18.37
N TYR A 342 -20.33 -6.04 17.06
CA TYR A 342 -20.78 -7.13 16.19
C TYR A 342 -19.65 -7.85 15.47
N LEU A 343 -18.39 -7.36 15.58
CA LEU A 343 -17.26 -7.91 14.85
C LEU A 343 -16.27 -8.62 15.76
N GLU A 344 -15.73 -9.72 15.26
CA GLU A 344 -14.59 -10.40 15.84
C GLU A 344 -13.26 -9.73 15.45
N SER A 345 -12.20 -9.99 16.21
CA SER A 345 -10.89 -9.42 15.96
C SER A 345 -9.86 -10.52 15.67
N SER A 346 -8.92 -10.23 14.77
CA SER A 346 -7.76 -11.08 14.49
C SER A 346 -6.79 -11.13 15.68
N GLN A 347 -5.73 -11.95 15.57
CA GLN A 347 -4.64 -12.03 16.57
C GLN A 347 -3.93 -10.69 16.80
N TRP A 348 -3.94 -9.78 15.80
CA TRP A 348 -3.40 -8.42 15.91
C TRP A 348 -4.46 -7.36 16.28
N GLY A 349 -5.66 -7.78 16.67
CA GLY A 349 -6.73 -6.89 17.12
C GLY A 349 -7.51 -6.21 16.00
N TRP A 350 -7.26 -6.55 14.75
CA TRP A 350 -7.99 -5.98 13.62
C TRP A 350 -9.37 -6.61 13.50
N GLN A 351 -10.40 -5.79 13.43
CA GLN A 351 -11.77 -6.25 13.30
C GLN A 351 -12.03 -6.79 11.88
N VAL A 352 -12.51 -8.02 11.80
CA VAL A 352 -12.78 -8.72 10.52
C VAL A 352 -14.18 -8.36 10.05
N ASP A 353 -14.26 -7.65 8.92
CA ASP A 353 -15.54 -7.11 8.40
C ASP A 353 -15.68 -7.25 6.89
N PRO A 354 -16.17 -8.41 6.41
CA PRO A 354 -16.42 -8.59 4.98
C PRO A 354 -17.53 -7.68 4.43
N ASP A 355 -18.60 -7.42 5.21
CA ASP A 355 -19.69 -6.53 4.79
C ASP A 355 -19.22 -5.08 4.66
N GLY A 356 -18.25 -4.68 5.47
CA GLY A 356 -17.60 -3.40 5.34
C GLY A 356 -16.84 -3.23 4.03
N LEU A 357 -16.29 -4.31 3.48
CA LEU A 357 -15.69 -4.28 2.14
C LEU A 357 -16.76 -4.03 1.07
N ARG A 358 -17.89 -4.77 1.10
CA ARG A 358 -19.01 -4.55 0.19
C ARG A 358 -19.53 -3.11 0.27
N TYR A 359 -19.73 -2.61 1.49
CA TYR A 359 -20.13 -1.22 1.73
C TYR A 359 -19.13 -0.22 1.14
N THR A 360 -17.85 -0.44 1.37
CA THR A 360 -16.78 0.44 0.85
C THR A 360 -16.76 0.50 -0.68
N LEU A 361 -16.89 -0.65 -1.34
CA LEU A 361 -16.95 -0.70 -2.81
C LEU A 361 -18.13 0.07 -3.37
N ASN A 362 -19.30 -0.04 -2.75
CA ASN A 362 -20.49 0.72 -3.14
C ASN A 362 -20.31 2.24 -2.94
N GLU A 363 -19.65 2.65 -1.86
CA GLU A 363 -19.37 4.07 -1.60
C GLU A 363 -18.39 4.66 -2.63
N ILE A 364 -17.37 3.88 -3.05
CA ILE A 364 -16.42 4.30 -4.08
C ILE A 364 -17.12 4.42 -5.43
N GLU A 365 -17.88 3.40 -5.84
CA GLU A 365 -18.64 3.37 -7.09
C GLU A 365 -19.58 4.58 -7.20
N SER A 366 -20.40 4.79 -6.17
CA SER A 366 -21.37 5.92 -6.12
C SER A 366 -20.69 7.29 -6.18
N ARG A 367 -19.42 7.38 -5.76
CA ARG A 367 -18.70 8.64 -5.66
C ARG A 367 -17.94 9.01 -6.93
N TYR A 368 -17.33 8.03 -7.61
CA TYR A 368 -16.34 8.32 -8.65
C TYR A 368 -16.68 7.78 -10.03
N ASP A 369 -17.50 6.76 -10.15
CA ASP A 369 -17.84 6.12 -11.44
C ASP A 369 -16.55 5.78 -12.25
N LEU A 370 -15.60 5.13 -11.57
CA LEU A 370 -14.32 4.67 -12.12
C LEU A 370 -14.17 3.18 -11.90
N PRO A 371 -13.53 2.45 -12.84
CA PRO A 371 -13.18 1.04 -12.60
C PRO A 371 -12.39 0.87 -11.30
N ILE A 372 -12.71 -0.15 -10.51
CA ILE A 372 -12.14 -0.38 -9.17
C ILE A 372 -11.28 -1.64 -9.18
N ILE A 373 -10.14 -1.58 -8.47
CA ILE A 373 -9.33 -2.76 -8.14
C ILE A 373 -8.94 -2.75 -6.67
N ILE A 374 -9.12 -3.88 -5.99
CA ILE A 374 -8.57 -4.08 -4.66
C ILE A 374 -7.13 -4.56 -4.81
N VAL A 375 -6.16 -3.74 -4.41
CA VAL A 375 -4.73 -4.06 -4.56
C VAL A 375 -4.08 -4.55 -3.29
N GLU A 376 -4.79 -4.48 -2.15
CA GLU A 376 -4.37 -5.09 -0.89
C GLU A 376 -5.58 -5.50 -0.06
N ASN A 377 -5.60 -6.76 0.36
CA ASN A 377 -6.46 -7.32 1.39
C ASN A 377 -5.83 -8.59 1.95
N GLY A 378 -5.88 -8.81 3.25
CA GLY A 378 -5.25 -9.99 3.83
C GLY A 378 -5.27 -10.01 5.35
N LEU A 379 -4.82 -11.12 5.91
CA LEU A 379 -4.77 -11.39 7.33
C LEU A 379 -3.35 -11.70 7.77
N GLY A 380 -2.78 -10.84 8.62
CA GLY A 380 -1.54 -11.15 9.34
C GLY A 380 -1.80 -12.13 10.47
N ALA A 381 -1.07 -13.25 10.48
CA ALA A 381 -1.20 -14.29 11.49
C ALA A 381 0.16 -14.95 11.79
N ARG A 382 0.23 -15.70 12.89
CA ARG A 382 1.39 -16.54 13.21
C ARG A 382 1.17 -17.91 12.60
N ASP A 383 2.03 -18.26 11.66
CA ASP A 383 2.03 -19.56 11.00
C ASP A 383 3.13 -20.45 11.61
N ALA A 384 2.88 -21.73 11.70
CA ALA A 384 3.84 -22.73 12.17
C ALA A 384 4.27 -23.65 11.02
N LEU A 385 5.59 -23.82 10.82
CA LEU A 385 6.15 -24.82 9.93
C LEU A 385 6.25 -26.12 10.69
N GLU A 386 5.47 -27.13 10.26
CA GLU A 386 5.46 -28.46 10.85
C GLU A 386 6.70 -29.28 10.45
N ALA A 387 6.97 -30.35 11.18
CA ALA A 387 8.16 -31.18 10.95
C ALA A 387 8.19 -31.85 9.55
N ASP A 388 7.04 -32.07 8.94
CA ASP A 388 6.91 -32.62 7.59
C ASP A 388 6.94 -31.54 6.48
N GLY A 389 7.06 -30.27 6.87
CA GLY A 389 7.09 -29.13 5.95
C GLY A 389 5.73 -28.55 5.60
N SER A 390 4.64 -29.06 6.19
CA SER A 390 3.29 -28.50 6.01
C SER A 390 3.08 -27.24 6.86
N ILE A 391 2.15 -26.38 6.44
CA ILE A 391 1.73 -25.19 7.16
C ILE A 391 0.22 -25.03 7.02
N HIS A 392 -0.47 -25.17 8.15
CA HIS A 392 -1.93 -25.16 8.21
C HIS A 392 -2.43 -23.76 8.57
N ASP A 393 -3.10 -23.09 7.64
CA ASP A 393 -3.61 -21.72 7.80
C ASP A 393 -5.10 -21.56 7.45
N PRO A 394 -6.01 -22.40 8.03
CA PRO A 394 -7.45 -22.35 7.74
C PRO A 394 -8.09 -21.02 8.10
N TYR A 395 -7.56 -20.28 9.07
CA TYR A 395 -8.00 -18.95 9.46
C TYR A 395 -7.77 -17.92 8.33
N ARG A 396 -6.74 -18.09 7.51
CA ARG A 396 -6.48 -17.24 6.34
C ARG A 396 -7.48 -17.55 5.24
N ILE A 397 -7.75 -18.83 5.01
CA ILE A 397 -8.76 -19.29 4.06
C ILE A 397 -10.12 -18.73 4.44
N ASP A 398 -10.56 -18.86 5.70
CA ASP A 398 -11.84 -18.31 6.18
C ASP A 398 -11.94 -16.79 5.96
N TYR A 399 -10.89 -16.04 6.33
CA TYR A 399 -10.87 -14.59 6.14
C TYR A 399 -11.05 -14.21 4.66
N LEU A 400 -10.24 -14.78 3.78
CA LEU A 400 -10.27 -14.47 2.35
C LEU A 400 -11.58 -14.93 1.69
N GLN A 401 -12.07 -16.11 2.04
CA GLN A 401 -13.33 -16.64 1.52
C GLN A 401 -14.51 -15.70 1.83
N ARG A 402 -14.58 -15.20 3.06
CA ARG A 402 -15.63 -14.26 3.49
C ARG A 402 -15.55 -12.94 2.72
N HIS A 403 -14.34 -12.39 2.54
CA HIS A 403 -14.14 -11.14 1.78
C HIS A 403 -14.42 -11.31 0.29
N ILE A 404 -14.02 -12.43 -0.32
CA ILE A 404 -14.32 -12.72 -1.74
C ILE A 404 -15.83 -12.88 -1.95
N ARG A 405 -16.57 -13.48 -1.01
CA ARG A 405 -18.05 -13.51 -1.08
C ARG A 405 -18.66 -12.11 -1.06
N ALA A 406 -18.16 -11.22 -0.21
CA ALA A 406 -18.61 -9.84 -0.15
C ALA A 406 -18.32 -9.07 -1.45
N MET A 407 -17.13 -9.26 -2.04
CA MET A 407 -16.81 -8.72 -3.37
C MET A 407 -17.76 -9.25 -4.45
N LYS A 408 -18.03 -10.56 -4.43
CA LYS A 408 -18.97 -11.20 -5.37
C LYS A 408 -20.34 -10.56 -5.29
N GLN A 409 -20.84 -10.32 -4.08
CA GLN A 409 -22.12 -9.64 -3.86
C GLN A 409 -22.10 -8.18 -4.35
N ALA A 410 -21.01 -7.44 -4.11
CA ALA A 410 -20.87 -6.07 -4.62
C ALA A 410 -20.97 -6.01 -6.14
N VAL A 411 -20.40 -6.99 -6.85
CA VAL A 411 -20.47 -7.05 -8.32
C VAL A 411 -21.82 -7.54 -8.81
N GLU A 412 -22.34 -8.66 -8.26
CA GLU A 412 -23.56 -9.32 -8.78
C GLU A 412 -24.85 -8.64 -8.36
N GLU A 413 -24.91 -8.17 -7.12
CA GLU A 413 -26.15 -7.61 -6.55
C GLU A 413 -26.19 -6.08 -6.62
N ASP A 414 -25.01 -5.42 -6.46
CA ASP A 414 -24.92 -3.97 -6.36
C ASP A 414 -24.43 -3.31 -7.67
N GLY A 415 -23.80 -4.07 -8.58
CA GLY A 415 -23.38 -3.58 -9.89
C GLY A 415 -22.05 -2.84 -9.91
N VAL A 416 -21.17 -3.06 -8.91
CA VAL A 416 -19.86 -2.42 -8.82
C VAL A 416 -18.94 -2.89 -9.95
N ASP A 417 -18.24 -1.95 -10.62
CA ASP A 417 -17.25 -2.24 -11.67
C ASP A 417 -15.90 -2.60 -11.06
N LEU A 418 -15.79 -3.83 -10.54
CA LEU A 418 -14.57 -4.37 -9.96
C LEU A 418 -13.84 -5.25 -11.00
N PHE A 419 -12.59 -4.87 -11.38
CA PHE A 419 -11.84 -5.59 -12.42
C PHE A 419 -10.68 -6.44 -11.91
N GLY A 420 -10.35 -6.38 -10.61
CA GLY A 420 -9.27 -7.19 -10.05
C GLY A 420 -9.19 -7.18 -8.52
N TYR A 421 -8.44 -8.18 -8.03
CA TYR A 421 -8.18 -8.38 -6.60
C TYR A 421 -6.81 -9.00 -6.39
N THR A 422 -5.95 -8.32 -5.64
CA THR A 422 -4.66 -8.84 -5.21
C THR A 422 -4.57 -8.89 -3.69
N THR A 423 -4.21 -10.06 -3.16
CA THR A 423 -4.04 -10.24 -1.72
C THR A 423 -2.73 -9.62 -1.26
N TRP A 424 -2.73 -9.01 -0.07
CA TRP A 424 -1.49 -8.48 0.51
C TRP A 424 -0.56 -9.56 1.01
N GLY A 425 0.71 -9.42 0.65
CA GLY A 425 1.77 -10.27 1.16
C GLY A 425 1.70 -11.70 0.65
N CYS A 426 1.38 -11.93 -0.63
CA CYS A 426 1.24 -13.27 -1.21
C CYS A 426 2.41 -14.23 -0.94
N ILE A 427 3.59 -13.69 -0.70
CA ILE A 427 4.76 -14.31 -0.08
C ILE A 427 4.98 -13.63 1.26
N ASP A 428 5.37 -14.36 2.31
CA ASP A 428 5.67 -13.78 3.61
C ASP A 428 6.74 -12.69 3.48
N LEU A 429 6.50 -11.57 4.14
CA LEU A 429 7.31 -10.35 4.05
C LEU A 429 7.40 -9.65 5.41
N VAL A 430 8.33 -8.69 5.50
CA VAL A 430 8.50 -7.87 6.71
C VAL A 430 7.27 -7.00 6.93
N SER A 431 6.67 -7.08 8.11
CA SER A 431 5.54 -6.22 8.47
C SER A 431 5.93 -4.74 8.49
N ALA A 432 5.22 -3.89 7.76
CA ALA A 432 5.49 -2.45 7.74
C ALA A 432 5.39 -1.82 9.13
N SER A 433 4.36 -2.18 9.90
CA SER A 433 4.06 -1.58 11.19
C SER A 433 4.98 -2.02 12.32
N THR A 434 5.42 -3.29 12.32
CA THR A 434 6.18 -3.87 13.44
C THR A 434 7.60 -4.27 13.07
N GLY A 435 7.90 -4.47 11.78
CA GLY A 435 9.19 -4.99 11.33
C GLY A 435 9.37 -6.50 11.57
N GLU A 436 8.31 -7.21 11.97
CA GLU A 436 8.35 -8.65 12.24
C GLU A 436 8.10 -9.46 10.97
N MET A 437 8.86 -10.54 10.77
CA MET A 437 8.56 -11.62 9.83
C MET A 437 7.50 -12.58 10.39
N ALA A 438 7.37 -12.67 11.70
CA ALA A 438 6.39 -13.53 12.39
C ALA A 438 4.93 -13.14 12.12
N LYS A 439 4.66 -11.90 11.69
CA LYS A 439 3.35 -11.46 11.22
C LYS A 439 3.17 -11.82 9.76
N ARG A 440 2.78 -13.03 9.49
CA ARG A 440 2.75 -13.63 8.16
C ARG A 440 1.42 -13.42 7.45
N TYR A 441 1.51 -13.08 6.17
CA TYR A 441 0.35 -12.80 5.32
C TYR A 441 0.20 -13.79 4.15
N GLY A 442 1.33 -14.41 3.74
CA GLY A 442 1.47 -15.08 2.46
C GLY A 442 0.75 -16.42 2.37
N PHE A 443 0.53 -16.85 1.12
CA PHE A 443 0.27 -18.21 0.72
C PHE A 443 1.57 -19.05 0.69
N ILE A 444 2.68 -18.38 0.61
CA ILE A 444 4.03 -18.93 0.54
C ILE A 444 4.78 -18.47 1.79
N TYR A 445 5.13 -19.43 2.62
CA TYR A 445 5.95 -19.22 3.80
C TYR A 445 7.42 -19.03 3.40
N VAL A 446 8.08 -18.08 4.01
CA VAL A 446 9.53 -17.89 3.90
C VAL A 446 10.18 -18.28 5.22
N ASP A 447 11.12 -19.22 5.18
CA ASP A 447 11.86 -19.65 6.36
C ASP A 447 12.89 -18.58 6.76
N CYS A 448 12.39 -17.55 7.43
CA CYS A 448 13.14 -16.43 7.96
C CYS A 448 12.47 -15.96 9.25
N ASP A 449 13.26 -15.70 10.29
CA ASP A 449 12.80 -15.17 11.57
C ASP A 449 12.90 -13.63 11.64
N ASP A 450 12.48 -13.06 12.77
CA ASP A 450 12.47 -11.60 12.99
C ASP A 450 13.90 -11.00 13.10
N GLN A 451 14.93 -11.81 13.21
CA GLN A 451 16.33 -11.43 13.22
C GLN A 451 17.02 -11.57 11.84
N GLY A 452 16.24 -12.03 10.83
CA GLY A 452 16.76 -12.28 9.49
C GLY A 452 17.53 -13.59 9.36
N HIS A 453 17.37 -14.52 10.30
CA HIS A 453 17.97 -15.84 10.24
C HIS A 453 17.01 -16.87 9.66
N GLY A 454 17.53 -17.81 8.89
CA GLY A 454 16.78 -18.90 8.29
C GLY A 454 17.41 -19.38 7.00
N SER A 455 16.77 -20.34 6.35
CA SER A 455 17.26 -20.89 5.08
C SER A 455 16.72 -20.12 3.87
N PHE A 456 15.81 -19.21 4.06
CA PHE A 456 15.04 -18.53 3.01
C PHE A 456 14.33 -19.48 2.04
N LYS A 457 14.11 -20.73 2.43
CA LYS A 457 13.30 -21.67 1.65
C LYS A 457 11.84 -21.24 1.65
N ARG A 458 11.16 -21.52 0.52
CA ARG A 458 9.74 -21.28 0.33
C ARG A 458 8.97 -22.55 0.53
N TYR A 459 7.89 -22.49 1.31
CA TYR A 459 6.96 -23.61 1.54
C TYR A 459 5.54 -23.15 1.23
N LYS A 460 4.76 -23.98 0.58
CA LYS A 460 3.35 -23.72 0.30
C LYS A 460 2.54 -23.94 1.56
N LYS A 461 1.62 -23.03 1.86
CA LYS A 461 0.63 -23.20 2.92
C LYS A 461 -0.64 -23.84 2.37
N ASP A 462 -1.54 -24.28 3.22
CA ASP A 462 -2.83 -24.85 2.77
C ASP A 462 -3.62 -23.85 1.91
N SER A 463 -3.54 -22.57 2.23
CA SER A 463 -4.15 -21.49 1.46
C SER A 463 -3.61 -21.35 0.03
N PHE A 464 -2.43 -21.89 -0.29
CA PHE A 464 -1.87 -21.87 -1.64
C PHE A 464 -2.75 -22.63 -2.64
N ASP A 465 -3.07 -23.90 -2.35
CA ASP A 465 -3.89 -24.73 -3.22
C ASP A 465 -5.35 -24.28 -3.23
N TRP A 466 -5.85 -23.78 -2.09
CA TRP A 466 -7.18 -23.20 -2.01
C TRP A 466 -7.30 -21.97 -2.93
N TYR A 467 -6.37 -21.02 -2.86
CA TYR A 467 -6.43 -19.81 -3.69
C TYR A 467 -6.21 -20.10 -5.17
N ARG A 468 -5.37 -21.08 -5.50
CA ARG A 468 -5.26 -21.61 -6.89
C ARG A 468 -6.64 -22.00 -7.42
N LYS A 469 -7.41 -22.74 -6.64
CA LYS A 469 -8.76 -23.17 -7.04
C LYS A 469 -9.73 -22.01 -7.21
N VAL A 470 -9.66 -21.01 -6.34
CA VAL A 470 -10.42 -19.75 -6.48
C VAL A 470 -10.13 -19.08 -7.83
N ILE A 471 -8.86 -18.98 -8.20
CA ILE A 471 -8.44 -18.38 -9.47
C ILE A 471 -8.89 -19.20 -10.66
N GLU A 472 -8.68 -20.52 -10.64
CA GLU A 472 -9.07 -21.46 -11.71
C GLU A 472 -10.57 -21.39 -12.01
N THR A 473 -11.38 -21.20 -10.98
CA THR A 473 -12.85 -21.14 -11.10
C THR A 473 -13.39 -19.71 -11.21
N ASN A 474 -12.51 -18.70 -11.32
CA ASN A 474 -12.89 -17.29 -11.33
C ASN A 474 -13.83 -16.91 -10.16
N GLY A 475 -13.52 -17.41 -8.95
CA GLY A 475 -14.27 -17.14 -7.73
C GLY A 475 -15.58 -17.90 -7.57
N GLU A 476 -15.85 -18.94 -8.39
CA GLU A 476 -17.06 -19.75 -8.22
C GLU A 476 -16.94 -20.75 -7.07
N GLU A 477 -15.76 -21.34 -6.89
CA GLU A 477 -15.48 -22.27 -5.78
C GLU A 477 -14.57 -21.58 -4.76
N LEU A 478 -15.09 -21.39 -3.54
CA LEU A 478 -14.43 -20.71 -2.43
C LEU A 478 -14.16 -21.66 -1.26
#